data_440c7376750157d3caa6da64e6858236
#
_entry.id   440c7376750157d3caa6da64e6858236
#
_cell.length_a   1.000
_cell.length_b   1.000
_cell.length_c   1.000
_cell.angle_alpha   90.00
_cell.angle_beta   90.00
_cell.angle_gamma   90.00
#
_symmetry.space_group_name_H-M   'P 1'
#
loop_
_entity.id
_entity.type
_entity.pdbx_description
1 polymer ?
#
loop_
_entity_poly.entity_id
_entity_poly.type
_entity_poly.pdbx_seq_one_letter_code
_entity_poly.pdbx_strand_id
1 'polypeptide(L)'
;MKALKLISALVLVGGLALVATRATATSGEGPSGAPCTSATLTAHLTNVDSVQAFGCEGTWAYLWVTVGVGTNQISVTELMSYSAGAWSAASRATYCHAGMLPDLVYRRACFSN
;
A
#
# COMPACT_ATOMS: atom_id res chain seq x y z
N MET A 1 43.78 11.59 -25.01
CA MET A 1 43.27 11.58 -24.89
C MET A 1 42.32 11.13 -24.64
N LYS A 2 42.39 11.24 -24.58
CA LYS A 2 41.67 11.03 -24.41
C LYS A 2 40.66 10.59 -23.93
N ALA A 3 40.63 10.67 -23.88
CA ALA A 3 39.83 10.36 -23.52
C ALA A 3 38.97 10.00 -23.11
N LEU A 4 39.02 10.12 -23.07
CA LEU A 4 38.23 9.91 -22.84
C LEU A 4 37.28 9.56 -22.44
N LYS A 5 37.45 9.58 -22.42
CA LYS A 5 36.74 9.48 -22.17
C LYS A 5 35.70 9.09 -21.77
N LEU A 6 35.77 9.19 -21.86
CA LEU A 6 34.90 8.98 -21.58
C LEU A 6 34.01 8.48 -21.03
N ILE A 7 34.17 8.42 -21.03
CA ILE A 7 33.41 8.07 -20.59
C ILE A 7 32.44 7.78 -20.07
N SER A 8 32.66 7.94 -20.14
CA SER A 8 31.83 7.72 -19.71
C SER A 8 30.86 7.52 -19.30
N ALA A 9 31.07 7.65 -19.31
CA ALA A 9 30.23 7.53 -18.96
C ALA A 9 29.27 7.24 -18.55
N LEU A 10 29.36 7.18 -18.53
CA LEU A 10 28.45 7.08 -18.17
C LEU A 10 27.67 6.74 -17.71
N VAL A 11 28.02 6.76 -17.63
CA VAL A 11 27.28 6.65 -17.19
C VAL A 11 26.50 6.49 -16.70
N LEU A 12 26.78 6.45 -16.67
CA LEU A 12 25.99 6.51 -16.23
C LEU A 12 25.25 6.32 -15.80
N VAL A 13 25.62 6.27 -15.76
CA VAL A 13 24.93 6.33 -15.41
C VAL A 13 24.16 6.12 -15.00
N GLY A 14 24.44 6.08 -15.03
CA GLY A 14 23.82 6.10 -14.66
C GLY A 14 23.14 5.66 -14.31
N GLY A 15 23.30 5.62 -14.30
CA GLY A 15 22.70 5.46 -13.94
C GLY A 15 22.08 5.08 -13.54
N LEU A 16 22.27 5.03 -13.37
CA LEU A 16 21.61 4.91 -13.07
C LEU A 16 20.88 4.72 -12.53
N ALA A 17 21.17 4.83 -12.42
CA ALA A 17 20.54 4.80 -12.09
C ALA A 17 19.71 4.57 -11.90
N LEU A 18 19.71 4.38 -11.86
CA LEU A 18 18.83 4.32 -11.90
C LEU A 18 18.19 3.71 -11.62
N VAL A 19 18.45 3.48 -11.45
CA VAL A 19 17.90 2.99 -11.44
C VAL A 19 17.28 2.42 -10.83
N ALA A 20 17.48 2.38 -10.53
CA ALA A 20 16.88 1.88 -10.11
C ALA A 20 16.07 1.78 -9.49
N THR A 21 16.18 1.97 -9.25
CA THR A 21 15.42 1.95 -8.69
C THR A 21 14.14 1.87 -8.71
N ARG A 22 13.68 1.75 -9.22
CA ARG A 22 12.55 1.62 -9.30
C ARG A 22 11.97 0.62 -8.77
N ALA A 23 12.60 -0.08 -8.52
CA ALA A 23 12.03 -1.14 -7.95
C ALA A 23 11.15 -0.90 -6.90
N THR A 24 11.37 0.01 -6.41
CA THR A 24 10.56 0.32 -5.49
C THR A 24 9.24 0.36 -5.71
N ALA A 25 8.90 0.26 -6.80
CA ALA A 25 7.61 0.37 -7.11
C ALA A 25 6.71 -0.55 -6.49
N THR A 26 7.15 -1.62 -6.05
CA THR A 26 6.23 -2.58 -5.50
C THR A 26 5.48 -2.09 -4.33
N SER A 27 6.02 -1.17 -3.57
CA SER A 27 5.29 -0.71 -2.41
C SER A 27 4.77 0.67 -2.63
N GLY A 28 4.87 1.20 -3.81
CA GLY A 28 4.59 2.58 -4.01
C GLY A 28 3.14 2.91 -4.20
N GLU A 29 2.63 2.72 -5.37
CA GLU A 29 1.31 3.18 -5.73
C GLU A 29 0.57 2.11 -6.49
N GLY A 30 -0.73 2.08 -6.30
CA GLY A 30 -1.57 1.26 -7.11
C GLY A 30 -1.78 1.88 -8.49
N PRO A 31 -2.49 1.19 -9.39
CA PRO A 31 -2.74 1.70 -10.73
C PRO A 31 -3.46 3.03 -10.77
N SER A 32 -4.19 3.36 -9.70
CA SER A 32 -4.91 4.62 -9.62
C SER A 32 -4.05 5.76 -9.08
N GLY A 33 -2.79 5.52 -8.77
CA GLY A 33 -1.94 6.52 -8.13
C GLY A 33 -2.11 6.61 -6.63
N ALA A 34 -2.96 5.80 -6.03
CA ALA A 34 -3.14 5.81 -4.58
C ALA A 34 -1.91 5.20 -3.92
N PRO A 35 -1.31 5.88 -2.93
CA PRO A 35 -0.12 5.35 -2.27
C PRO A 35 -0.46 4.13 -1.43
N CYS A 36 0.25 3.04 -1.66
CA CYS A 36 -0.02 1.77 -0.99
C CYS A 36 1.11 1.43 -0.04
N THR A 37 1.06 2.04 1.14
CA THR A 37 2.03 1.77 2.20
C THR A 37 1.28 1.64 3.51
N SER A 38 1.88 0.94 4.48
CA SER A 38 1.24 0.83 5.77
C SER A 38 1.04 2.21 6.42
N ALA A 39 1.99 3.11 6.24
CA ALA A 39 1.88 4.44 6.82
C ALA A 39 0.70 5.23 6.25
N THR A 40 0.51 5.20 4.93
CA THR A 40 -0.60 5.94 4.34
C THR A 40 -1.94 5.29 4.64
N LEU A 41 -1.98 3.97 4.71
CA LEU A 41 -3.23 3.26 5.00
C LEU A 41 -3.68 3.48 6.44
N THR A 42 -2.76 3.65 7.37
CA THR A 42 -3.11 3.82 8.77
C THR A 42 -3.17 5.26 9.23
N ALA A 43 -2.86 6.20 8.35
CA ALA A 43 -2.70 7.62 8.75
C ALA A 43 -3.92 8.20 9.45
N HIS A 44 -5.11 7.75 9.12
CA HIS A 44 -6.35 8.26 9.70
C HIS A 44 -7.05 7.27 10.62
N LEU A 45 -6.37 6.18 10.96
CA LEU A 45 -6.90 5.23 11.92
C LEU A 45 -6.33 5.54 13.30
N THR A 46 -7.07 5.14 14.34
CA THR A 46 -6.60 5.36 15.71
C THR A 46 -6.31 4.03 16.38
N ASN A 47 -5.41 4.08 17.36
CA ASN A 47 -5.07 2.92 18.18
C ASN A 47 -4.51 1.73 17.42
N VAL A 48 -3.91 1.96 16.27
CA VAL A 48 -3.23 0.89 15.54
C VAL A 48 -1.90 0.63 16.22
N ASP A 49 -1.69 -0.60 16.65
CA ASP A 49 -0.43 -0.99 17.27
C ASP A 49 0.55 -1.53 16.23
N SER A 50 0.08 -2.40 15.36
CA SER A 50 0.94 -2.97 14.34
C SER A 50 0.12 -3.38 13.13
N VAL A 51 0.82 -3.48 12.00
CA VAL A 51 0.21 -3.91 10.73
C VAL A 51 0.76 -5.27 10.41
N GLN A 52 -0.09 -6.27 10.29
CA GLN A 52 0.32 -7.62 9.93
C GLN A 52 0.43 -7.79 8.43
N ALA A 53 -0.51 -7.21 7.69
CA ALA A 53 -0.52 -7.36 6.24
C ALA A 53 -1.39 -6.28 5.62
N PHE A 54 -1.13 -5.96 4.38
CA PHE A 54 -1.97 -5.03 3.64
C PHE A 54 -1.76 -5.27 2.15
N GLY A 55 -2.70 -4.80 1.36
CA GLY A 55 -2.57 -4.82 -0.09
C GLY A 55 -3.61 -3.92 -0.70
N CYS A 56 -3.29 -3.39 -1.88
CA CYS A 56 -4.14 -2.44 -2.56
C CYS A 56 -4.44 -2.92 -3.97
N GLU A 57 -5.63 -2.58 -4.44
CA GLU A 57 -6.02 -2.84 -5.81
C GLU A 57 -6.95 -1.71 -6.23
N GLY A 58 -6.49 -0.86 -7.15
CA GLY A 58 -7.25 0.33 -7.52
C GLY A 58 -7.35 1.29 -6.35
N THR A 59 -8.54 1.75 -6.06
CA THR A 59 -8.79 2.68 -4.95
C THR A 59 -9.28 1.96 -3.70
N TRP A 60 -9.02 0.66 -3.61
CA TRP A 60 -9.42 -0.14 -2.46
C TRP A 60 -8.20 -0.85 -1.87
N ALA A 61 -8.28 -1.14 -0.58
CA ALA A 61 -7.22 -1.87 0.10
C ALA A 61 -7.79 -2.68 1.24
N TYR A 62 -7.08 -3.75 1.59
CA TYR A 62 -7.32 -4.44 2.84
C TYR A 62 -6.16 -4.14 3.79
N LEU A 63 -6.44 -4.21 5.08
CA LEU A 63 -5.45 -3.92 6.08
C LEU A 63 -5.74 -4.81 7.29
N TRP A 64 -4.78 -5.67 7.62
CA TRP A 64 -4.87 -6.53 8.80
C TRP A 64 -4.00 -5.91 9.87
N VAL A 65 -4.61 -5.50 10.98
CA VAL A 65 -3.91 -4.74 12.01
C VAL A 65 -4.24 -5.28 13.39
N THR A 66 -3.34 -5.02 14.32
CA THR A 66 -3.62 -5.17 15.73
C THR A 66 -3.96 -3.78 16.25
N VAL A 67 -5.08 -3.68 16.94
CA VAL A 67 -5.54 -2.40 17.50
C VAL A 67 -5.71 -2.53 19.01
N GLY A 68 -5.66 -1.41 19.70
CA GLY A 68 -5.81 -1.37 21.14
C GLY A 68 -4.49 -1.13 21.84
N VAL A 69 -4.54 -1.14 23.16
CA VAL A 69 -3.36 -0.87 23.98
C VAL A 69 -3.23 -1.92 25.08
N GLY A 70 -1.98 -2.19 25.46
CA GLY A 70 -1.69 -3.10 26.55
C GLY A 70 -2.23 -4.50 26.31
N THR A 71 -2.98 -5.00 27.25
CA THR A 71 -3.55 -6.34 27.14
C THR A 71 -4.89 -6.36 26.43
N ASN A 72 -5.36 -5.20 25.96
CA ASN A 72 -6.64 -5.11 25.27
C ASN A 72 -6.48 -5.00 23.76
N GLN A 73 -5.49 -5.69 23.23
CA GLN A 73 -5.26 -5.67 21.80
C GLN A 73 -6.01 -6.78 21.10
N ILE A 74 -6.54 -6.48 19.93
CA ILE A 74 -7.19 -7.48 19.09
C ILE A 74 -6.75 -7.28 17.65
N SER A 75 -6.83 -8.35 16.88
CA SER A 75 -6.53 -8.29 15.44
C SER A 75 -7.83 -8.04 14.69
N VAL A 76 -7.81 -7.09 13.81
CA VAL A 76 -9.00 -6.76 13.00
C VAL A 76 -8.61 -6.59 11.55
N THR A 77 -9.61 -6.73 10.69
CA THR A 77 -9.47 -6.46 9.27
C THR A 77 -10.21 -5.17 8.96
N GLU A 78 -9.50 -4.27 8.29
CA GLU A 78 -10.08 -3.01 7.82
C GLU A 78 -10.18 -3.06 6.31
N LEU A 79 -11.30 -2.57 5.79
CA LEU A 79 -11.45 -2.28 4.38
C LEU A 79 -11.22 -0.79 4.20
N MET A 80 -10.35 -0.44 3.26
CA MET A 80 -9.97 0.95 3.06
C MET A 80 -10.35 1.39 1.66
N SER A 81 -10.83 2.62 1.55
CA SER A 81 -11.08 3.23 0.25
C SER A 81 -10.29 4.52 0.13
N TYR A 82 -9.84 4.81 -1.08
CA TYR A 82 -9.04 6.01 -1.35
C TYR A 82 -9.90 7.01 -2.10
N SER A 83 -10.09 8.18 -1.52
CA SER A 83 -10.80 9.26 -2.18
C SER A 83 -10.33 10.59 -1.59
N ALA A 84 -10.42 11.63 -2.39
CA ALA A 84 -10.02 12.97 -1.97
C ALA A 84 -8.60 13.02 -1.40
N GLY A 85 -7.72 12.19 -1.97
CA GLY A 85 -6.30 12.21 -1.58
C GLY A 85 -5.97 11.47 -0.31
N ALA A 86 -6.88 10.68 0.24
CA ALA A 86 -6.63 9.99 1.50
C ALA A 86 -7.33 8.65 1.56
N TRP A 87 -6.75 7.73 2.32
CA TRP A 87 -7.37 6.46 2.65
C TRP A 87 -8.27 6.65 3.86
N SER A 88 -9.43 6.03 3.83
CA SER A 88 -10.32 6.02 4.98
C SER A 88 -10.98 4.65 5.10
N ALA A 89 -11.40 4.31 6.32
CA ALA A 89 -12.06 3.05 6.55
C ALA A 89 -13.43 3.04 5.88
N ALA A 90 -13.76 1.91 5.26
CA ALA A 90 -15.04 1.74 4.59
C ALA A 90 -15.80 0.59 5.26
N SER A 91 -17.11 0.60 5.14
CA SER A 91 -17.95 -0.41 5.77
C SER A 91 -17.87 -1.73 5.03
N ARG A 92 -17.39 -2.76 5.72
CA ARG A 92 -17.38 -4.11 5.15
C ARG A 92 -18.80 -4.61 4.92
N ALA A 93 -19.72 -4.26 5.80
CA ALA A 93 -21.12 -4.68 5.63
C ALA A 93 -21.73 -4.11 4.35
N THR A 94 -21.30 -2.92 3.96
CA THR A 94 -21.82 -2.28 2.76
C THR A 94 -21.16 -2.83 1.50
N TYR A 95 -19.85 -3.06 1.54
CA TYR A 95 -19.10 -3.35 0.32
C TYR A 95 -18.70 -4.81 0.12
N CYS A 96 -18.81 -5.63 1.15
CA CYS A 96 -18.40 -7.04 1.03
C CYS A 96 -19.48 -7.89 0.38
N HIS A 97 -19.74 -7.56 -0.87
CA HIS A 97 -20.67 -8.33 -1.71
C HIS A 97 -19.95 -8.61 -3.03
N ALA A 98 -20.25 -9.76 -3.60
CA ALA A 98 -19.62 -10.19 -4.84
C ALA A 98 -19.76 -9.12 -5.91
N GLY A 99 -18.66 -8.79 -6.56
CA GLY A 99 -18.66 -7.82 -7.67
C GLY A 99 -18.52 -6.38 -7.26
N MET A 100 -18.50 -6.06 -5.97
CA MET A 100 -18.38 -4.67 -5.54
C MET A 100 -16.95 -4.22 -5.31
N LEU A 101 -16.04 -5.15 -5.06
CA LEU A 101 -14.65 -4.85 -4.77
C LEU A 101 -13.74 -5.57 -5.73
N PRO A 102 -12.53 -5.07 -5.96
CA PRO A 102 -11.54 -5.83 -6.70
C PRO A 102 -11.27 -7.17 -6.02
N ASP A 103 -10.94 -8.17 -6.80
CA ASP A 103 -10.87 -9.54 -6.33
C ASP A 103 -9.94 -9.76 -5.15
N LEU A 104 -8.75 -9.21 -5.22
CA LEU A 104 -7.79 -9.35 -4.13
C LEU A 104 -8.35 -8.78 -2.83
N VAL A 105 -8.88 -7.57 -2.90
CA VAL A 105 -9.41 -6.89 -1.72
C VAL A 105 -10.63 -7.64 -1.20
N TYR A 106 -11.50 -8.09 -2.09
CA TYR A 106 -12.68 -8.84 -1.68
C TYR A 106 -12.28 -10.09 -0.88
N ARG A 107 -11.32 -10.85 -1.41
CA ARG A 107 -10.91 -12.08 -0.75
C ARG A 107 -10.20 -11.84 0.57
N ARG A 108 -9.45 -10.76 0.68
CA ARG A 108 -8.64 -10.51 1.88
C ARG A 108 -9.37 -9.69 2.92
N ALA A 109 -10.30 -8.84 2.51
CA ALA A 109 -11.00 -7.98 3.46
C ALA A 109 -12.32 -8.58 3.92
N CYS A 110 -12.95 -9.43 3.12
CA CYS A 110 -14.32 -9.83 3.40
C CYS A 110 -14.45 -11.22 4.04
N PHE A 111 -13.38 -12.01 4.01
CA PHE A 111 -13.41 -13.36 4.56
C PHE A 111 -12.47 -13.56 5.73
N SER A 112 -12.02 -12.48 6.35
CA SER A 112 -11.18 -12.55 7.54
C SER A 112 -11.80 -11.70 8.63
N ASN A 113 -11.26 -11.83 9.80
CA ASN A 113 -11.83 -11.12 10.96
C ASN A 113 -11.80 -9.62 10.83
#